data_88b64f38e5b3988cb04f776e2112535b
#
_entry.id   88b64f38e5b3988cb04f776e2112535b
#
_cell.length_a   1.000
_cell.length_b   1.000
_cell.length_c   1.000
_cell.angle_alpha   90.00
_cell.angle_beta   90.00
_cell.angle_gamma   90.00
#
_symmetry.space_group_name_H-M   'P 1'
#
loop_
_entity.id
_entity.type
_entity.pdbx_description
1 polymer ?
#
loop_
_entity_poly.entity_id
_entity_poly.type
_entity_poly.pdbx_seq_one_letter_code
_entity_poly.pdbx_strand_id
1 'polypeptide(L)'
;VGQGVTAPGDAWVIDGSGLTVYPGLFDALTQIGLEQEESGPSGGGAGNPFARFAQEGPTSDGPEDRPATTPWLDAADMLDPDSEGLEVWRKGGFTNGMVAPAEGIVTGKGSVINYAGNKQEMVVRTPVALRLTMNPAGGFRAFPGSMMGVISYIRQLYLDAGHQTTYGDSYYSNPRGQPRPMYDRSLAPVQASITEGWPTVLPANDVAGMQR
;
A
#
# COMPACT_ATOMS: atom_id res chain seq x y z
N VAL A 1 11.58 33.43 -1.34
CA VAL A 1 12.79 33.39 -0.51
C VAL A 1 13.78 34.40 -1.06
N GLY A 2 14.21 35.35 -0.23
CA GLY A 2 15.17 36.37 -0.66
C GLY A 2 15.55 37.31 0.50
N GLN A 3 16.64 38.05 0.31
CA GLN A 3 17.04 39.08 1.26
C GLN A 3 16.11 40.31 1.12
N GLY A 4 15.68 40.88 2.25
CA GLY A 4 14.85 42.07 2.28
C GLY A 4 13.36 41.88 2.00
N VAL A 5 12.83 40.64 2.10
CA VAL A 5 11.41 40.40 1.99
C VAL A 5 10.71 40.87 3.28
N THR A 6 9.77 41.80 3.12
CA THR A 6 8.96 42.28 4.25
C THR A 6 7.91 41.20 4.58
N ALA A 7 7.89 40.73 5.84
CA ALA A 7 6.91 39.78 6.29
C ALA A 7 5.51 40.44 6.34
N PRO A 8 4.43 39.75 5.91
CA PRO A 8 3.05 40.20 6.14
C PRO A 8 2.80 40.43 7.62
N GLY A 9 1.87 41.35 7.94
CA GLY A 9 1.60 41.76 9.34
C GLY A 9 1.04 40.64 10.22
N ASP A 10 0.52 39.57 9.64
CA ASP A 10 -0.02 38.38 10.28
C ASP A 10 0.96 37.18 10.28
N ALA A 11 2.18 37.39 9.73
CA ALA A 11 3.18 36.34 9.69
C ALA A 11 3.84 36.09 11.05
N TRP A 12 4.04 34.82 11.35
CA TRP A 12 4.85 34.42 12.50
C TRP A 12 6.34 34.56 12.13
N VAL A 13 7.03 35.44 12.84
CA VAL A 13 8.46 35.68 12.59
C VAL A 13 9.26 34.91 13.64
N ILE A 14 10.11 34.00 13.17
CA ILE A 14 11.02 33.24 14.02
C ILE A 14 12.43 33.74 13.77
N ASP A 15 13.15 34.16 14.84
CA ASP A 15 14.56 34.51 14.76
C ASP A 15 15.41 33.23 14.56
N GLY A 16 15.92 33.07 13.37
CA GLY A 16 16.78 31.96 12.95
C GLY A 16 18.27 32.28 12.98
N SER A 17 18.69 33.33 13.69
CA SER A 17 20.09 33.75 13.74
C SER A 17 20.99 32.61 14.23
N GLY A 18 21.97 32.19 13.42
CA GLY A 18 22.86 31.06 13.72
C GLY A 18 22.27 29.67 13.41
N LEU A 19 21.06 29.59 12.90
CA LEU A 19 20.43 28.33 12.49
C LEU A 19 20.51 28.12 10.98
N THR A 20 20.56 26.87 10.57
CA THR A 20 20.46 26.47 9.17
C THR A 20 19.12 25.80 8.92
N VAL A 21 18.38 26.28 7.92
CA VAL A 21 17.08 25.70 7.53
C VAL A 21 17.33 24.62 6.48
N TYR A 22 16.83 23.42 6.78
CA TYR A 22 16.83 22.28 5.86
C TYR A 22 15.38 21.97 5.43
N PRO A 23 15.18 21.43 4.22
CA PRO A 23 13.90 20.83 3.87
C PRO A 23 13.61 19.65 4.82
N GLY A 24 12.33 19.41 5.11
CA GLY A 24 11.92 18.26 5.90
C GLY A 24 12.31 16.94 5.23
N LEU A 25 12.53 15.93 6.04
CA LEU A 25 12.86 14.58 5.56
C LEU A 25 11.60 13.91 4.97
N PHE A 26 11.81 13.08 3.97
CA PHE A 26 10.78 12.26 3.34
C PHE A 26 10.97 10.79 3.75
N ASP A 27 9.91 10.15 4.28
CA ASP A 27 9.92 8.71 4.54
C ASP A 27 9.52 7.95 3.29
N ALA A 28 10.40 7.10 2.79
CA ALA A 28 10.20 6.40 1.53
C ALA A 28 9.08 5.36 1.55
N LEU A 29 8.82 4.73 2.70
CA LEU A 29 7.72 3.77 2.90
C LEU A 29 7.44 3.56 4.38
N THR A 30 6.23 3.85 4.79
CA THR A 30 5.78 3.68 6.17
C THR A 30 4.32 3.22 6.25
N GLN A 31 3.87 2.93 7.46
CA GLN A 31 2.46 2.67 7.79
C GLN A 31 1.93 3.69 8.81
N ILE A 32 2.74 4.71 9.12
CA ILE A 32 2.41 5.70 10.13
C ILE A 32 1.23 6.54 9.65
N GLY A 33 0.27 6.76 10.56
CA GLY A 33 -0.95 7.49 10.25
C GLY A 33 -1.99 6.68 9.48
N LEU A 34 -1.79 5.38 9.30
CA LEU A 34 -2.86 4.51 8.81
C LEU A 34 -3.64 3.93 9.99
N GLU A 35 -4.96 3.93 9.88
CA GLU A 35 -5.81 3.11 10.73
C GLU A 35 -5.38 1.66 10.56
N GLN A 36 -4.74 1.09 11.57
CA GLN A 36 -4.54 -0.33 11.65
C GLN A 36 -5.89 -0.89 12.11
N GLU A 37 -6.56 -1.67 11.26
CA GLU A 37 -7.54 -2.61 11.82
C GLU A 37 -6.79 -3.36 12.92
N GLU A 38 -7.25 -3.19 14.16
CA GLU A 38 -6.74 -4.03 15.25
C GLU A 38 -6.97 -5.47 14.79
N SER A 39 -5.96 -6.05 14.21
CA SER A 39 -5.85 -7.50 14.11
C SER A 39 -6.02 -7.95 15.54
N GLY A 40 -7.22 -8.45 15.84
CA GLY A 40 -7.56 -8.87 17.18
C GLY A 40 -6.42 -9.70 17.72
N PRO A 41 -6.09 -9.64 19.02
CA PRO A 41 -4.83 -10.08 19.56
C PRO A 41 -4.46 -11.39 18.89
N SER A 42 -3.40 -11.36 18.10
CA SER A 42 -2.76 -12.58 17.63
C SER A 42 -2.30 -13.23 18.92
N GLY A 43 -3.27 -13.96 19.49
CA GLY A 43 -3.13 -14.66 20.75
C GLY A 43 -1.98 -15.65 20.59
N GLY A 44 -0.79 -15.15 20.80
CA GLY A 44 0.35 -15.93 21.20
C GLY A 44 0.02 -16.58 22.54
N GLY A 45 -1.05 -17.37 22.57
CA GLY A 45 -1.35 -18.29 23.63
C GLY A 45 -0.21 -19.27 23.68
N ALA A 46 0.69 -19.07 24.63
CA ALA A 46 1.71 -20.01 25.04
C ALA A 46 1.01 -21.30 25.53
N GLY A 47 0.55 -22.16 24.63
CA GLY A 47 -0.16 -23.37 25.06
C GLY A 47 -0.41 -24.42 23.99
N ASN A 48 -0.57 -24.04 22.74
CA ASN A 48 -0.82 -25.03 21.70
C ASN A 48 0.08 -24.81 20.47
N PRO A 49 1.15 -25.60 20.30
CA PRO A 49 2.01 -25.51 19.12
C PRO A 49 1.26 -25.78 17.80
N PHE A 50 0.08 -26.36 17.87
CA PHE A 50 -0.77 -26.60 16.70
C PHE A 50 -1.78 -25.49 16.43
N ALA A 51 -1.96 -24.49 17.31
CA ALA A 51 -2.89 -23.38 17.09
C ALA A 51 -2.54 -22.56 15.83
N ARG A 52 -1.24 -22.45 15.51
CA ARG A 52 -0.76 -21.81 14.26
C ARG A 52 -1.13 -22.57 12.98
N PHE A 53 -1.53 -23.86 13.09
CA PHE A 53 -2.01 -24.66 11.96
C PHE A 53 -3.52 -24.59 11.78
N ALA A 54 -4.22 -24.07 12.78
CA ALA A 54 -5.67 -23.90 12.76
C ALA A 54 -6.09 -22.47 12.33
N GLN A 55 -5.14 -21.59 12.08
CA GLN A 55 -5.43 -20.27 11.56
C GLN A 55 -5.93 -20.44 10.13
N GLU A 56 -7.24 -20.37 9.97
CA GLU A 56 -7.87 -20.30 8.66
C GLU A 56 -7.34 -19.04 7.99
N GLY A 57 -6.68 -19.19 6.83
CA GLY A 57 -6.30 -18.06 6.02
C GLY A 57 -7.53 -17.26 5.60
N PRO A 58 -7.38 -16.02 5.18
CA PRO A 58 -8.50 -15.21 4.75
C PRO A 58 -9.31 -15.97 3.70
N THR A 59 -10.58 -16.25 4.05
CA THR A 59 -11.52 -16.89 3.14
C THR A 59 -11.88 -15.91 2.03
N SER A 60 -11.84 -16.36 0.79
CA SER A 60 -12.35 -15.57 -0.33
C SER A 60 -13.88 -15.53 -0.23
N ASP A 61 -14.44 -14.32 -0.25
CA ASP A 61 -15.89 -14.10 -0.18
C ASP A 61 -16.59 -14.26 -1.54
N GLY A 62 -15.82 -14.33 -2.63
CA GLY A 62 -16.34 -14.44 -3.98
C GLY A 62 -15.28 -14.90 -5.00
N PRO A 63 -15.67 -15.20 -6.23
CA PRO A 63 -14.76 -15.68 -7.28
C PRO A 63 -13.72 -14.63 -7.71
N GLU A 64 -14.02 -13.35 -7.50
CA GLU A 64 -13.11 -12.23 -7.74
C GLU A 64 -12.18 -11.95 -6.56
N ASP A 65 -12.44 -12.53 -5.39
CA ASP A 65 -11.61 -12.37 -4.20
C ASP A 65 -10.49 -13.40 -4.20
N ARG A 66 -9.27 -12.92 -4.17
CA ARG A 66 -8.07 -13.73 -4.14
C ARG A 66 -7.44 -13.71 -2.76
N PRO A 67 -6.83 -14.84 -2.30
CA PRO A 67 -6.28 -14.91 -0.95
C PRO A 67 -5.25 -13.80 -0.70
N ALA A 68 -5.42 -13.09 0.42
CA ALA A 68 -4.55 -11.99 0.86
C ALA A 68 -4.26 -10.95 -0.23
N THR A 69 -5.25 -10.65 -1.07
CA THR A 69 -5.13 -9.76 -2.21
C THR A 69 -6.18 -8.67 -2.13
N THR A 70 -5.78 -7.49 -1.69
CA THR A 70 -6.63 -6.32 -1.45
C THR A 70 -6.16 -5.07 -2.21
N PRO A 71 -5.89 -5.15 -3.53
CA PRO A 71 -5.30 -4.05 -4.28
C PRO A 71 -6.22 -2.83 -4.40
N TRP A 72 -7.50 -2.99 -4.08
CA TRP A 72 -8.47 -1.90 -4.07
C TRP A 72 -8.33 -0.96 -2.86
N LEU A 73 -7.68 -1.42 -1.78
CA LEU A 73 -7.43 -0.56 -0.62
C LEU A 73 -6.54 0.61 -1.01
N ASP A 74 -6.91 1.80 -0.55
CA ASP A 74 -6.12 3.01 -0.76
C ASP A 74 -5.64 3.53 0.59
N ALA A 75 -4.35 3.77 0.72
CA ALA A 75 -3.78 4.30 1.96
C ALA A 75 -4.39 5.66 2.33
N ALA A 76 -4.82 6.46 1.35
CA ALA A 76 -5.46 7.74 1.61
C ALA A 76 -6.80 7.60 2.35
N ASP A 77 -7.55 6.54 2.07
CA ASP A 77 -8.83 6.27 2.75
C ASP A 77 -8.64 5.80 4.19
N MET A 78 -7.49 5.17 4.47
CA MET A 78 -7.14 4.60 5.78
C MET A 78 -6.40 5.58 6.69
N LEU A 79 -6.28 6.86 6.30
CA LEU A 79 -5.55 7.85 7.11
C LEU A 79 -6.31 8.23 8.38
N ASP A 80 -5.58 8.19 9.49
CA ASP A 80 -5.96 8.76 10.78
C ASP A 80 -5.09 9.98 11.09
N PRO A 81 -5.63 11.21 10.94
CA PRO A 81 -4.88 12.44 11.21
C PRO A 81 -4.47 12.61 12.69
N ASP A 82 -5.19 11.95 13.59
CA ASP A 82 -4.97 12.04 15.03
C ASP A 82 -3.97 11.00 15.56
N SER A 83 -3.39 10.19 14.67
CA SER A 83 -2.40 9.18 15.03
C SER A 83 -1.19 9.80 15.73
N GLU A 84 -0.88 9.32 16.94
CA GLU A 84 0.29 9.75 17.72
C GLU A 84 1.61 9.57 16.97
N GLY A 85 1.70 8.59 16.10
CA GLY A 85 2.87 8.33 15.27
C GLY A 85 3.27 9.52 14.41
N LEU A 86 2.30 10.26 13.87
CA LEU A 86 2.56 11.43 13.02
C LEU A 86 3.30 12.54 13.78
N GLU A 87 2.93 12.78 15.05
CA GLU A 87 3.62 13.80 15.87
C GLU A 87 5.07 13.41 16.17
N VAL A 88 5.32 12.13 16.48
CA VAL A 88 6.66 11.62 16.75
C VAL A 88 7.57 11.81 15.55
N TRP A 89 7.07 11.50 14.34
CA TRP A 89 7.87 11.65 13.11
C TRP A 89 8.10 13.12 12.74
N ARG A 90 7.11 13.99 12.93
CA ARG A 90 7.31 15.45 12.77
C ARG A 90 8.40 15.98 13.69
N LYS A 91 8.44 15.55 14.95
CA LYS A 91 9.51 15.89 15.91
C LYS A 91 10.86 15.36 15.47
N GLY A 92 10.91 14.25 14.72
CA GLY A 92 12.10 13.70 14.10
C GLY A 92 12.56 14.46 12.83
N GLY A 93 11.80 15.45 12.37
CA GLY A 93 12.14 16.25 11.18
C GLY A 93 11.54 15.71 9.87
N PHE A 94 10.70 14.69 9.93
CA PHE A 94 9.97 14.20 8.77
C PHE A 94 8.72 15.04 8.53
N THR A 95 8.53 15.50 7.30
CA THR A 95 7.36 16.30 6.91
C THR A 95 6.40 15.55 6.01
N ASN A 96 6.90 14.58 5.28
CA ASN A 96 6.14 13.83 4.29
C ASN A 96 6.59 12.37 4.28
N GLY A 97 5.74 11.51 3.76
CA GLY A 97 6.10 10.12 3.52
C GLY A 97 5.16 9.43 2.55
N MET A 98 5.62 8.33 2.00
CA MET A 98 4.76 7.40 1.29
C MET A 98 4.21 6.37 2.28
N VAL A 99 2.90 6.33 2.42
CA VAL A 99 2.20 5.34 3.25
C VAL A 99 1.55 4.29 2.37
N ALA A 100 1.58 3.04 2.83
CA ALA A 100 0.90 1.95 2.15
C ALA A 100 0.51 0.85 3.13
N PRO A 101 -0.65 0.19 2.96
CA PRO A 101 -1.05 -0.96 3.77
C PRO A 101 0.00 -2.07 3.70
N ALA A 102 0.13 -2.89 4.74
CA ALA A 102 1.20 -3.89 4.82
C ALA A 102 0.70 -5.33 4.89
N GLU A 103 -0.57 -5.54 5.13
CA GLU A 103 -1.12 -6.87 5.31
C GLU A 103 -1.51 -7.52 3.97
N GLY A 104 -1.23 -8.81 3.84
CA GLY A 104 -1.55 -9.56 2.63
C GLY A 104 -0.36 -9.71 1.67
N ILE A 105 -0.62 -10.18 0.45
CA ILE A 105 0.35 -10.34 -0.63
C ILE A 105 0.32 -9.11 -1.54
N VAL A 106 -0.87 -8.73 -2.02
CA VAL A 106 -1.10 -7.46 -2.68
C VAL A 106 -1.86 -6.59 -1.69
N THR A 107 -1.16 -5.67 -1.05
CA THR A 107 -1.67 -5.02 0.15
C THR A 107 -2.53 -3.80 -0.15
N GLY A 108 -2.32 -3.15 -1.28
CA GLY A 108 -3.08 -1.98 -1.68
C GLY A 108 -2.24 -0.91 -2.36
N LYS A 109 -2.89 0.22 -2.60
CA LYS A 109 -2.30 1.40 -3.24
C LYS A 109 -1.62 2.27 -2.20
N GLY A 110 -0.39 2.67 -2.48
CA GLY A 110 0.35 3.64 -1.68
C GLY A 110 -0.03 5.07 -2.03
N SER A 111 0.04 5.95 -1.03
CA SER A 111 -0.25 7.38 -1.16
C SER A 111 0.88 8.20 -0.54
N VAL A 112 1.19 9.34 -1.13
CA VAL A 112 2.10 10.34 -0.53
C VAL A 112 1.27 11.28 0.32
N ILE A 113 1.68 11.45 1.57
CA ILE A 113 1.01 12.30 2.54
C ILE A 113 1.96 13.32 3.17
N ASN A 114 1.39 14.44 3.59
CA ASN A 114 1.98 15.35 4.57
C ASN A 114 1.67 14.81 5.97
N TYR A 115 2.59 14.97 6.90
CA TYR A 115 2.38 14.55 8.29
C TYR A 115 1.64 15.59 9.15
N ALA A 116 1.05 16.61 8.54
CA ALA A 116 0.27 17.63 9.21
C ALA A 116 -0.91 18.08 8.34
N GLY A 117 -1.97 18.54 9.00
CA GLY A 117 -3.21 18.99 8.38
C GLY A 117 -4.38 18.07 8.71
N ASN A 118 -5.54 18.39 8.17
CA ASN A 118 -6.69 17.47 8.20
C ASN A 118 -6.54 16.38 7.12
N LYS A 119 -7.35 15.32 7.19
CA LYS A 119 -7.25 14.15 6.28
C LYS A 119 -7.16 14.54 4.80
N GLN A 120 -7.91 15.54 4.37
CA GLN A 120 -7.93 15.97 2.97
C GLN A 120 -6.68 16.76 2.57
N GLU A 121 -6.13 17.56 3.48
CA GLU A 121 -4.92 18.35 3.27
C GLU A 121 -3.64 17.50 3.37
N MET A 122 -3.72 16.39 4.11
CA MET A 122 -2.61 15.46 4.23
C MET A 122 -2.33 14.74 2.93
N VAL A 123 -3.33 14.39 2.13
CA VAL A 123 -3.13 13.63 0.90
C VAL A 123 -2.55 14.52 -0.19
N VAL A 124 -1.28 14.29 -0.53
CA VAL A 124 -0.59 14.99 -1.62
C VAL A 124 -0.88 14.35 -2.96
N ARG A 125 -0.80 13.02 -3.01
CA ARG A 125 -1.05 12.25 -4.22
C ARG A 125 -1.45 10.81 -3.91
N THR A 126 -2.47 10.33 -4.58
CA THR A 126 -2.88 8.92 -4.59
C THR A 126 -3.48 8.56 -5.96
N PRO A 127 -3.29 7.32 -6.46
CA PRO A 127 -2.28 6.36 -6.04
C PRO A 127 -0.89 6.75 -6.54
N VAL A 128 0.16 6.29 -5.87
CA VAL A 128 1.55 6.52 -6.30
C VAL A 128 2.31 5.23 -6.56
N ALA A 129 1.90 4.12 -5.96
CA ALA A 129 2.52 2.82 -6.11
C ALA A 129 1.52 1.71 -5.76
N LEU A 130 1.78 0.50 -6.22
CA LEU A 130 1.14 -0.73 -5.74
C LEU A 130 2.12 -1.47 -4.82
N ARG A 131 1.70 -1.75 -3.58
CA ARG A 131 2.55 -2.47 -2.63
C ARG A 131 2.25 -3.96 -2.67
N LEU A 132 3.30 -4.75 -2.79
CA LEU A 132 3.29 -6.20 -2.65
C LEU A 132 4.12 -6.62 -1.44
N THR A 133 3.81 -7.78 -0.87
CA THR A 133 4.66 -8.43 0.12
C THR A 133 4.97 -9.85 -0.31
N MET A 134 6.00 -10.43 0.30
CA MET A 134 6.37 -11.82 0.06
C MET A 134 5.91 -12.74 1.20
N ASN A 135 4.95 -12.28 2.01
CA ASN A 135 4.42 -13.04 3.13
C ASN A 135 3.41 -14.08 2.64
N PRO A 136 3.54 -15.34 3.01
CA PRO A 136 2.53 -16.35 2.71
C PRO A 136 1.16 -15.97 3.31
N ALA A 137 0.10 -16.19 2.55
CA ALA A 137 -1.27 -15.86 2.93
C ALA A 137 -1.90 -16.93 3.80
N GLY A 138 -1.29 -17.30 4.89
CA GLY A 138 -1.85 -18.29 5.80
C GLY A 138 -0.87 -19.35 6.24
N GLY A 139 -1.36 -20.35 6.99
CA GLY A 139 -0.55 -21.43 7.50
C GLY A 139 -0.14 -22.45 6.43
N PHE A 140 0.58 -23.48 6.84
CA PHE A 140 1.15 -24.54 6.00
C PHE A 140 0.17 -25.22 5.00
N ARG A 141 -1.14 -25.13 5.24
CA ARG A 141 -2.19 -25.74 4.40
C ARG A 141 -2.95 -24.74 3.52
N ALA A 142 -2.70 -23.43 3.68
CA ALA A 142 -3.34 -22.40 2.86
C ALA A 142 -2.48 -22.09 1.64
N PHE A 143 -3.10 -21.83 0.51
CA PHE A 143 -2.41 -21.32 -0.68
C PHE A 143 -2.50 -19.79 -0.72
N PRO A 144 -1.37 -19.12 -1.02
CA PRO A 144 0.01 -19.61 -1.14
C PRO A 144 0.70 -19.71 0.24
N GLY A 145 1.05 -20.92 0.65
CA GLY A 145 1.66 -21.22 1.96
C GLY A 145 3.19 -21.17 2.01
N SER A 146 3.84 -20.79 0.93
CA SER A 146 5.31 -20.72 0.82
C SER A 146 5.77 -19.56 -0.06
N MET A 147 7.03 -19.13 0.10
CA MET A 147 7.63 -18.07 -0.73
C MET A 147 7.51 -18.38 -2.23
N MET A 148 7.80 -19.61 -2.66
CA MET A 148 7.64 -20.01 -4.06
C MET A 148 6.18 -19.90 -4.52
N GLY A 149 5.25 -20.28 -3.65
CA GLY A 149 3.82 -20.14 -3.90
C GLY A 149 3.42 -18.68 -4.07
N VAL A 150 3.94 -17.79 -3.23
CA VAL A 150 3.69 -16.34 -3.33
C VAL A 150 4.21 -15.78 -4.65
N ILE A 151 5.44 -16.11 -5.04
CA ILE A 151 6.03 -15.66 -6.31
C ILE A 151 5.20 -16.17 -7.50
N SER A 152 4.83 -17.45 -7.50
CA SER A 152 3.99 -18.03 -8.55
C SER A 152 2.61 -17.38 -8.60
N TYR A 153 2.03 -17.09 -7.44
CA TYR A 153 0.75 -16.42 -7.31
C TYR A 153 0.78 -14.99 -7.86
N ILE A 154 1.79 -14.18 -7.47
CA ILE A 154 1.96 -12.82 -7.99
C ILE A 154 2.11 -12.86 -9.52
N ARG A 155 2.93 -13.79 -10.04
CA ARG A 155 3.11 -13.95 -11.47
C ARG A 155 1.80 -14.27 -12.18
N GLN A 156 1.01 -15.19 -11.62
CA GLN A 156 -0.29 -15.54 -12.17
C GLN A 156 -1.26 -14.35 -12.14
N LEU A 157 -1.27 -13.58 -11.05
CA LEU A 157 -2.09 -12.40 -10.91
C LEU A 157 -1.83 -11.36 -12.03
N TYR A 158 -0.56 -11.11 -12.34
CA TYR A 158 -0.18 -10.21 -13.43
C TYR A 158 -0.55 -10.76 -14.82
N LEU A 159 -0.43 -12.07 -15.02
CA LEU A 159 -0.88 -12.72 -16.27
C LEU A 159 -2.40 -12.64 -16.43
N ASP A 160 -3.15 -12.86 -15.35
CA ASP A 160 -4.61 -12.74 -15.35
C ASP A 160 -5.05 -11.30 -15.66
N ALA A 161 -4.36 -10.31 -15.05
CA ALA A 161 -4.61 -8.90 -15.31
C ALA A 161 -4.37 -8.55 -16.79
N GLY A 162 -3.27 -8.98 -17.35
CA GLY A 162 -2.95 -8.80 -18.77
C GLY A 162 -3.95 -9.48 -19.69
N HIS A 163 -4.34 -10.72 -19.38
CA HIS A 163 -5.36 -11.44 -20.13
C HIS A 163 -6.71 -10.73 -20.11
N GLN A 164 -7.15 -10.26 -18.94
CA GLN A 164 -8.42 -9.54 -18.81
C GLN A 164 -8.40 -8.22 -19.59
N THR A 165 -7.28 -7.50 -19.63
CA THR A 165 -7.12 -6.29 -20.44
C THR A 165 -7.31 -6.64 -21.93
N THR A 166 -6.56 -7.64 -22.44
CA THR A 166 -6.65 -8.08 -23.83
C THR A 166 -8.05 -8.54 -24.21
N TYR A 167 -8.71 -9.27 -23.31
CA TYR A 167 -10.08 -9.72 -23.53
C TYR A 167 -11.06 -8.53 -23.56
N GLY A 168 -10.88 -7.54 -22.67
CA GLY A 168 -11.65 -6.31 -22.66
C GLY A 168 -11.52 -5.55 -23.98
N ASP A 169 -10.30 -5.34 -24.45
CA ASP A 169 -10.02 -4.64 -25.71
C ASP A 169 -10.65 -5.36 -26.90
N SER A 170 -10.58 -6.69 -26.94
CA SER A 170 -11.24 -7.51 -27.94
C SER A 170 -12.75 -7.35 -27.91
N TYR A 171 -13.35 -7.39 -26.73
CA TYR A 171 -14.79 -7.22 -26.55
C TYR A 171 -15.26 -5.82 -26.98
N TYR A 172 -14.58 -4.77 -26.54
CA TYR A 172 -14.98 -3.39 -26.87
C TYR A 172 -14.77 -3.05 -28.34
N SER A 173 -13.83 -3.71 -29.02
CA SER A 173 -13.64 -3.56 -30.46
C SER A 173 -14.71 -4.29 -31.29
N ASN A 174 -15.15 -5.48 -30.84
CA ASN A 174 -16.20 -6.26 -31.50
C ASN A 174 -16.96 -7.15 -30.49
N PRO A 175 -18.07 -6.65 -29.90
CA PRO A 175 -18.81 -7.38 -28.86
C PRO A 175 -19.65 -8.55 -29.38
N ARG A 176 -19.76 -8.73 -30.72
CA ARG A 176 -20.66 -9.76 -31.29
C ARG A 176 -20.14 -11.17 -30.97
N GLY A 177 -21.00 -11.96 -30.33
CA GLY A 177 -20.70 -13.37 -30.02
C GLY A 177 -19.75 -13.58 -28.85
N GLN A 178 -19.38 -12.52 -28.13
CA GLN A 178 -18.53 -12.59 -26.93
C GLN A 178 -19.32 -12.21 -25.68
N PRO A 179 -19.17 -12.93 -24.55
CA PRO A 179 -19.72 -12.50 -23.28
C PRO A 179 -19.05 -11.20 -22.82
N ARG A 180 -19.81 -10.37 -22.11
CA ARG A 180 -19.26 -9.13 -21.54
C ARG A 180 -18.19 -9.47 -20.48
N PRO A 181 -17.01 -8.81 -20.48
CA PRO A 181 -16.03 -8.94 -19.42
C PRO A 181 -16.66 -8.64 -18.06
N MET A 182 -16.45 -9.51 -17.09
CA MET A 182 -16.87 -9.27 -15.72
C MET A 182 -15.85 -8.34 -15.04
N TYR A 183 -16.36 -7.45 -14.20
CA TYR A 183 -15.49 -6.63 -13.36
C TYR A 183 -14.89 -7.51 -12.26
N ASP A 184 -13.58 -7.45 -12.11
CA ASP A 184 -12.82 -8.14 -11.05
C ASP A 184 -12.09 -7.08 -10.22
N ARG A 185 -12.55 -6.88 -8.98
CA ARG A 185 -12.00 -5.86 -8.09
C ARG A 185 -10.55 -6.13 -7.68
N SER A 186 -10.13 -7.39 -7.70
CA SER A 186 -8.77 -7.77 -7.37
C SER A 186 -7.79 -7.63 -8.54
N LEU A 187 -8.28 -7.60 -9.78
CA LEU A 187 -7.45 -7.36 -10.97
C LEU A 187 -7.45 -5.90 -11.42
N ALA A 188 -8.53 -5.17 -11.22
CA ALA A 188 -8.66 -3.81 -11.74
C ALA A 188 -7.52 -2.86 -11.31
N PRO A 189 -7.09 -2.78 -10.03
CA PRO A 189 -5.96 -1.94 -9.65
C PRO A 189 -4.60 -2.45 -10.17
N VAL A 190 -4.46 -3.76 -10.36
CA VAL A 190 -3.26 -4.35 -10.97
C VAL A 190 -3.18 -3.97 -12.45
N GLN A 191 -4.30 -4.02 -13.16
CA GLN A 191 -4.39 -3.55 -14.56
C GLN A 191 -4.06 -2.06 -14.65
N ALA A 192 -4.63 -1.24 -13.75
CA ALA A 192 -4.35 0.19 -13.69
C ALA A 192 -2.86 0.45 -13.44
N SER A 193 -2.22 -0.29 -12.52
CA SER A 193 -0.79 -0.14 -12.26
C SER A 193 0.07 -0.42 -13.48
N ILE A 194 -0.31 -1.39 -14.30
CA ILE A 194 0.41 -1.71 -15.55
C ILE A 194 0.17 -0.63 -16.60
N THR A 195 -1.09 -0.21 -16.77
CA THR A 195 -1.49 0.73 -17.84
C THR A 195 -0.99 2.14 -17.56
N GLU A 196 -1.04 2.57 -16.31
CA GLU A 196 -0.62 3.91 -15.87
C GLU A 196 0.86 3.96 -15.45
N GLY A 197 1.53 2.80 -15.40
CA GLY A 197 2.95 2.72 -15.08
C GLY A 197 3.26 3.00 -13.61
N TRP A 198 2.40 2.61 -12.68
CA TRP A 198 2.70 2.78 -11.25
C TRP A 198 3.86 1.90 -10.82
N PRO A 199 4.79 2.43 -10.01
CA PRO A 199 5.82 1.62 -9.41
C PRO A 199 5.22 0.51 -8.56
N THR A 200 5.83 -0.67 -8.60
CA THR A 200 5.53 -1.76 -7.67
C THR A 200 6.57 -1.79 -6.56
N VAL A 201 6.12 -1.71 -5.31
CA VAL A 201 7.00 -1.74 -4.14
C VAL A 201 7.03 -3.14 -3.58
N LEU A 202 8.22 -3.71 -3.53
CA LEU A 202 8.49 -5.07 -3.04
C LEU A 202 9.47 -5.01 -1.85
N PRO A 203 9.29 -5.85 -0.83
CA PRO A 203 10.26 -5.95 0.25
C PRO A 203 11.55 -6.64 -0.27
N ALA A 204 12.69 -6.06 0.05
CA ALA A 204 14.00 -6.65 -0.20
C ALA A 204 14.87 -6.45 1.02
N ASN A 205 15.07 -7.51 1.80
CA ASN A 205 15.82 -7.47 3.05
C ASN A 205 17.31 -7.80 2.87
N ASP A 206 17.69 -8.31 1.70
CA ASP A 206 19.04 -8.69 1.34
C ASP A 206 19.30 -8.55 -0.17
N VAL A 207 20.55 -8.66 -0.56
CA VAL A 207 20.97 -8.57 -1.97
C VAL A 207 20.36 -9.68 -2.83
N ALA A 208 20.19 -10.88 -2.27
CA ALA A 208 19.56 -11.99 -3.00
C ALA A 208 18.06 -11.72 -3.24
N GLY A 209 17.38 -11.04 -2.31
CA GLY A 209 16.01 -10.58 -2.49
C GLY A 209 15.86 -9.53 -3.59
N MET A 210 16.87 -8.66 -3.77
CA MET A 210 16.85 -7.65 -4.84
C MET A 210 17.08 -8.24 -6.24
N GLN A 211 17.66 -9.42 -6.34
CA GLN A 211 18.00 -10.07 -7.62
C GLN A 211 16.93 -11.08 -8.10
N ARG A 212 15.87 -11.29 -7.33
CA ARG A 212 14.75 -12.20 -7.67
C ARG A 212 13.60 -11.49 -8.35
#